data_20107f8d28d9afc41d0078933e9e17e4
#
_entry.id   20107f8d28d9afc41d0078933e9e17e4
#
_cell.length_a   1.000
_cell.length_b   1.000
_cell.length_c   1.000
_cell.angle_alpha   90.00
_cell.angle_beta   90.00
_cell.angle_gamma   90.00
#
_symmetry.space_group_name_H-M   'P 1'
#
loop_
_entity.id
_entity.type
_entity.pdbx_description
1 polymer ?
#
loop_
_entity_poly.entity_id
_entity_poly.type
_entity_poly.pdbx_seq_one_letter_code
_entity_poly.pdbx_strand_id
1 'polypeptide(L)'
;MIYTIIVNNRSYELPKKTVDVMEALNGAITIDNNRNLSLREKYACLHDFVKRMLGDVKAKECLGSESLDDLDLSELAIVVQKIHDAYEKPVNDYRMSKMRDKISGIPMDKLASMMSMAENVKND
;
A
#
# COMPACT_ATOMS: atom_id res chain seq x y z
N MET A 1 12.83 10.97 4.88
CA MET A 1 11.53 10.63 4.25
C MET A 1 10.68 9.92 5.28
N ILE A 2 9.47 10.40 5.48
CA ILE A 2 8.54 9.87 6.50
C ILE A 2 7.37 9.18 5.77
N TYR A 3 7.01 7.99 6.23
CA TYR A 3 5.88 7.22 5.71
C TYR A 3 4.78 7.20 6.75
N THR A 4 3.55 7.54 6.34
CA THR A 4 2.40 7.59 7.25
C THR A 4 1.17 7.01 6.57
N ILE A 5 0.26 6.49 7.40
CA ILE A 5 -1.09 6.12 6.97
C ILE A 5 -2.11 6.89 7.80
N ILE A 6 -3.31 7.07 7.26
CA ILE A 6 -4.42 7.69 7.97
C ILE A 6 -5.55 6.67 8.08
N VAL A 7 -5.96 6.40 9.31
CA VAL A 7 -7.08 5.50 9.62
C VAL A 7 -7.97 6.17 10.66
N ASN A 8 -9.26 6.30 10.37
CA ASN A 8 -10.24 6.93 11.26
C ASN A 8 -9.81 8.34 11.70
N ASN A 9 -9.30 9.14 10.77
CA ASN A 9 -8.82 10.52 10.98
C ASN A 9 -7.58 10.62 11.88
N ARG A 10 -6.90 9.51 12.14
CA ARG A 10 -5.64 9.49 12.88
C ARG A 10 -4.49 9.12 11.97
N SER A 11 -3.35 9.79 12.15
CA SER A 11 -2.13 9.54 11.39
C SER A 11 -1.23 8.59 12.17
N TYR A 12 -0.70 7.57 11.50
CA TYR A 12 0.23 6.62 12.09
C TYR A 12 1.52 6.62 11.28
N GLU A 13 2.64 6.78 11.95
CA GLU A 13 3.96 6.76 11.33
C GLU A 13 4.43 5.32 11.15
N LEU A 14 5.01 5.04 9.97
CA LEU A 14 5.54 3.73 9.60
C LEU A 14 7.06 3.72 9.73
N PRO A 15 7.68 2.53 9.91
CA PRO A 15 9.13 2.39 9.91
C PRO A 15 9.75 2.84 8.58
N LYS A 16 11.05 3.13 8.63
CA LYS A 16 11.84 3.40 7.42
C LYS A 16 11.70 2.24 6.43
N LYS A 17 11.65 2.56 5.14
CA LYS A 17 11.55 1.57 4.06
C LYS A 17 12.89 0.85 3.88
N THR A 18 13.07 -0.23 4.60
CA THR A 18 14.26 -1.09 4.53
C THR A 18 13.95 -2.38 3.80
N VAL A 19 14.98 -3.17 3.48
CA VAL A 19 14.78 -4.49 2.86
C VAL A 19 13.93 -5.38 3.74
N ASP A 20 14.20 -5.41 5.06
CA ASP A 20 13.44 -6.24 6.00
C ASP A 20 11.96 -5.85 6.04
N VAL A 21 11.68 -4.55 6.05
CA VAL A 21 10.30 -4.05 6.02
C VAL A 21 9.61 -4.42 4.71
N MET A 22 10.33 -4.31 3.59
CA MET A 22 9.77 -4.66 2.29
C MET A 22 9.54 -6.16 2.13
N GLU A 23 10.40 -7.00 2.70
CA GLU A 23 10.18 -8.44 2.73
C GLU A 23 8.93 -8.80 3.54
N ALA A 24 8.75 -8.17 4.70
CA ALA A 24 7.56 -8.36 5.52
C ALA A 24 6.29 -7.89 4.79
N LEU A 25 6.35 -6.74 4.13
CA LEU A 25 5.24 -6.21 3.35
C LEU A 25 4.89 -7.15 2.20
N ASN A 26 5.89 -7.62 1.45
CA ASN A 26 5.66 -8.55 0.35
C ASN A 26 5.00 -9.84 0.83
N GLY A 27 5.46 -10.37 1.96
CA GLY A 27 4.85 -11.55 2.58
C GLY A 27 3.37 -11.33 2.93
N ALA A 28 3.03 -10.16 3.44
CA ALA A 28 1.64 -9.81 3.78
C ALA A 28 0.78 -9.65 2.52
N ILE A 29 1.27 -8.95 1.49
CA ILE A 29 0.53 -8.69 0.26
C ILE A 29 0.28 -9.98 -0.52
N THR A 30 1.22 -10.92 -0.49
CA THR A 30 1.12 -12.18 -1.24
C THR A 30 0.63 -13.36 -0.41
N ILE A 31 0.11 -13.10 0.80
CA ILE A 31 -0.27 -14.17 1.75
C ILE A 31 -1.31 -15.13 1.16
N ASP A 32 -2.21 -14.63 0.33
CA ASP A 32 -3.25 -15.45 -0.31
C ASP A 32 -2.68 -16.51 -1.26
N ASN A 33 -1.45 -16.31 -1.73
CA ASN A 33 -0.76 -17.26 -2.60
C ASN A 33 -0.16 -18.44 -1.81
N ASN A 34 -0.12 -18.36 -0.50
CA ASN A 34 0.41 -19.43 0.35
C ASN A 34 -0.67 -20.46 0.65
N ARG A 35 -0.65 -21.58 -0.09
CA ARG A 35 -1.65 -22.65 0.03
C ARG A 35 -1.47 -23.52 1.28
N ASN A 36 -0.34 -23.39 1.97
CA ASN A 36 -0.05 -24.16 3.16
C ASN A 36 -0.66 -23.57 4.44
N LEU A 37 -1.15 -22.34 4.38
CA LEU A 37 -1.74 -21.65 5.51
C LEU A 37 -3.26 -21.75 5.49
N SER A 38 -3.86 -21.98 6.67
CA SER A 38 -5.30 -21.88 6.84
C SER A 38 -5.74 -20.41 6.74
N LEU A 39 -7.05 -20.19 6.59
CA LEU A 39 -7.61 -18.84 6.57
C LEU A 39 -7.25 -18.06 7.84
N ARG A 40 -7.38 -18.69 9.00
CA ARG A 40 -7.01 -18.07 10.29
C ARG A 40 -5.53 -17.71 10.34
N GLU A 41 -4.67 -18.61 9.88
CA GLU A 41 -3.22 -18.37 9.86
C GLU A 41 -2.86 -17.19 8.96
N LYS A 42 -3.52 -17.06 7.80
CA LYS A 42 -3.30 -15.93 6.89
C LYS A 42 -3.64 -14.60 7.56
N TYR A 43 -4.81 -14.51 8.18
CA TYR A 43 -5.22 -13.28 8.87
C TYR A 43 -4.39 -13.00 10.11
N ALA A 44 -3.95 -14.04 10.82
CA ALA A 44 -3.01 -13.88 11.94
C ALA A 44 -1.69 -13.26 11.46
N CYS A 45 -1.18 -13.69 10.31
CA CYS A 45 0.02 -13.09 9.71
C CYS A 45 -0.20 -11.62 9.34
N LEU A 46 -1.35 -11.26 8.78
CA LEU A 46 -1.67 -9.88 8.47
C LEU A 46 -1.77 -9.03 9.73
N HIS A 47 -2.38 -9.55 10.78
CA HIS A 47 -2.47 -8.87 12.08
C HIS A 47 -1.10 -8.65 12.70
N ASP A 48 -0.25 -9.67 12.68
CA ASP A 48 1.14 -9.59 13.17
C ASP A 48 1.93 -8.55 12.37
N PHE A 49 1.72 -8.47 11.06
CA PHE A 49 2.35 -7.48 10.21
C PHE A 49 1.97 -6.06 10.63
N VAL A 50 0.68 -5.79 10.86
CA VAL A 50 0.23 -4.47 11.31
C VAL A 50 0.83 -4.13 12.67
N LYS A 51 0.88 -5.08 13.60
CA LYS A 51 1.50 -4.90 14.92
C LYS A 51 2.99 -4.58 14.79
N ARG A 52 3.68 -5.23 13.86
CA ARG A 52 5.10 -4.93 13.57
C ARG A 52 5.29 -3.51 13.06
N MET A 53 4.39 -3.05 12.18
CA MET A 53 4.51 -1.74 11.56
C MET A 53 4.15 -0.59 12.51
N LEU A 54 3.11 -0.74 13.31
CA LEU A 54 2.58 0.31 14.17
C LEU A 54 2.99 0.18 15.63
N GLY A 55 3.41 -1.01 16.07
CA GLY A 55 3.53 -1.35 17.48
C GLY A 55 2.20 -1.82 18.04
N ASP A 56 2.23 -2.56 19.16
CA ASP A 56 1.04 -3.22 19.72
C ASP A 56 -0.06 -2.22 20.12
N VAL A 57 0.33 -1.12 20.79
CA VAL A 57 -0.62 -0.11 21.28
C VAL A 57 -1.33 0.60 20.12
N LYS A 58 -0.59 1.06 19.14
CA LYS A 58 -1.15 1.78 17.99
C LYS A 58 -1.92 0.85 17.06
N ALA A 59 -1.49 -0.39 16.91
CA ALA A 59 -2.23 -1.39 16.15
C ALA A 59 -3.60 -1.64 16.77
N LYS A 60 -3.68 -1.81 18.08
CA LYS A 60 -4.94 -1.95 18.81
C LYS A 60 -5.85 -0.74 18.62
N GLU A 61 -5.29 0.46 18.74
CA GLU A 61 -6.02 1.70 18.52
C GLU A 61 -6.57 1.79 17.10
N CYS A 62 -5.73 1.45 16.12
CA CYS A 62 -6.07 1.50 14.69
C CYS A 62 -7.14 0.48 14.32
N LEU A 63 -7.03 -0.75 14.82
CA LEU A 63 -7.90 -1.88 14.46
C LEU A 63 -9.09 -2.05 15.41
N GLY A 64 -9.06 -1.42 16.59
CA GLY A 64 -10.13 -1.48 17.57
C GLY A 64 -10.09 -2.66 18.54
N SER A 65 -9.19 -3.62 18.36
CA SER A 65 -9.02 -4.77 19.25
C SER A 65 -7.63 -5.38 19.13
N GLU A 66 -7.20 -6.10 20.16
CA GLU A 66 -5.99 -6.92 20.17
C GLU A 66 -6.26 -8.34 19.68
N SER A 67 -7.52 -8.78 19.75
CA SER A 67 -7.91 -10.15 19.43
C SER A 67 -8.30 -10.28 17.95
N LEU A 68 -7.68 -11.23 17.27
CA LEU A 68 -8.01 -11.53 15.87
C LEU A 68 -9.49 -11.88 15.69
N ASP A 69 -10.10 -12.55 16.68
CA ASP A 69 -11.49 -12.95 16.63
C ASP A 69 -12.48 -11.78 16.68
N ASP A 70 -12.05 -10.63 17.20
CA ASP A 70 -12.88 -9.42 17.32
C ASP A 70 -12.62 -8.41 16.21
N LEU A 71 -11.65 -8.67 15.31
CA LEU A 71 -11.31 -7.76 14.24
C LEU A 71 -12.24 -7.92 13.03
N ASP A 72 -12.57 -6.79 12.44
CA ASP A 72 -13.16 -6.80 11.09
C ASP A 72 -12.03 -7.09 10.08
N LEU A 73 -12.14 -8.19 9.37
CA LEU A 73 -11.08 -8.65 8.47
C LEU A 73 -10.92 -7.75 7.25
N SER A 74 -12.00 -7.08 6.83
CA SER A 74 -11.93 -6.10 5.74
C SER A 74 -11.14 -4.87 6.17
N GLU A 75 -11.35 -4.39 7.40
CA GLU A 75 -10.57 -3.27 7.93
C GLU A 75 -9.09 -3.62 8.05
N LEU A 76 -8.78 -4.83 8.52
CA LEU A 76 -7.40 -5.32 8.58
C LEU A 76 -6.75 -5.33 7.20
N ALA A 77 -7.43 -5.86 6.20
CA ALA A 77 -6.93 -5.90 4.83
C ALA A 77 -6.72 -4.49 4.26
N ILE A 78 -7.63 -3.56 4.53
CA ILE A 78 -7.52 -2.17 4.09
C ILE A 78 -6.31 -1.49 4.73
N VAL A 79 -6.07 -1.72 6.03
CA VAL A 79 -4.89 -1.16 6.70
C VAL A 79 -3.59 -1.67 6.07
N VAL A 80 -3.51 -2.97 5.78
CA VAL A 80 -2.35 -3.55 5.08
C VAL A 80 -2.16 -2.89 3.71
N GLN A 81 -3.24 -2.68 2.96
CA GLN A 81 -3.18 -2.02 1.65
C GLN A 81 -2.74 -0.57 1.77
N LYS A 82 -3.21 0.16 2.79
CA LYS A 82 -2.78 1.54 3.06
C LYS A 82 -1.28 1.60 3.35
N ILE A 83 -0.75 0.64 4.09
CA ILE A 83 0.68 0.54 4.38
C ILE A 83 1.46 0.34 3.08
N HIS A 84 1.02 -0.58 2.22
CA HIS A 84 1.62 -0.80 0.92
C HIS A 84 1.64 0.49 0.09
N ASP A 85 0.51 1.16 -0.02
CA ASP A 85 0.38 2.38 -0.82
C ASP A 85 1.27 3.49 -0.28
N ALA A 86 1.40 3.61 1.04
CA ALA A 86 2.27 4.62 1.67
C ALA A 86 3.73 4.42 1.28
N TYR A 87 4.21 3.17 1.22
CA TYR A 87 5.58 2.88 0.82
C TYR A 87 5.82 3.05 -0.68
N GLU A 88 4.80 2.85 -1.50
CA GLU A 88 4.91 3.01 -2.96
C GLU A 88 4.81 4.48 -3.39
N LYS A 89 4.14 5.32 -2.61
CA LYS A 89 3.82 6.69 -2.98
C LYS A 89 5.03 7.55 -3.39
N PRO A 90 6.14 7.62 -2.62
CA PRO A 90 7.26 8.50 -3.00
C PRO A 90 7.88 8.16 -4.35
N VAL A 91 8.05 6.87 -4.65
CA VAL A 91 8.61 6.43 -5.93
C VAL A 91 7.62 6.71 -7.07
N ASN A 92 6.34 6.44 -6.84
CA ASN A 92 5.30 6.74 -7.82
C ASN A 92 5.19 8.24 -8.10
N ASP A 93 5.24 9.08 -7.06
CA ASP A 93 5.21 10.53 -7.20
C ASP A 93 6.41 11.03 -8.02
N TYR A 94 7.60 10.48 -7.75
CA TYR A 94 8.80 10.81 -8.51
C TYR A 94 8.66 10.43 -10.00
N ARG A 95 8.15 9.23 -10.28
CA ARG A 95 7.90 8.77 -11.64
C ARG A 95 6.90 9.67 -12.37
N MET A 96 5.84 10.07 -11.70
CA MET A 96 4.84 10.99 -12.23
C MET A 96 5.43 12.36 -12.52
N SER A 97 6.28 12.86 -11.62
CA SER A 97 6.99 14.12 -11.83
C SER A 97 7.88 14.07 -13.08
N LYS A 98 8.61 12.97 -13.27
CA LYS A 98 9.45 12.77 -14.46
C LYS A 98 8.62 12.72 -15.74
N MET A 99 7.46 12.09 -15.72
CA MET A 99 6.56 12.06 -16.87
C MET A 99 6.03 13.46 -17.20
N ARG A 100 5.66 14.26 -16.20
CA ARG A 100 5.21 15.65 -16.41
C ARG A 100 6.30 16.50 -17.04
N ASP A 101 7.55 16.36 -16.59
CA ASP A 101 8.68 17.09 -17.16
C ASP A 101 8.90 16.75 -18.62
N LYS A 102 8.75 15.49 -18.99
CA LYS A 102 8.83 15.04 -20.39
C LYS A 102 7.66 15.59 -21.21
N ILE A 103 6.46 15.56 -20.66
CA ILE A 103 5.24 16.03 -21.33
C ILE A 103 5.26 17.55 -21.53
N SER A 104 5.75 18.31 -20.55
CA SER A 104 5.80 19.77 -20.62
C SER A 104 6.76 20.27 -21.72
N GLY A 105 7.71 19.45 -22.14
CA GLY A 105 8.61 19.76 -23.26
C GLY A 105 8.07 19.36 -24.64
N ILE A 106 6.88 18.77 -24.72
CA ILE A 106 6.27 18.29 -25.96
C ILE A 106 5.22 19.30 -26.45
N PRO A 107 5.21 19.65 -27.77
CA PRO A 107 4.15 20.48 -28.33
C PRO A 107 2.75 19.89 -28.11
N MET A 108 1.76 20.77 -27.93
CA MET A 108 0.38 20.37 -27.59
C MET A 108 -0.23 19.39 -28.60
N ASP A 109 0.06 19.55 -29.89
CA ASP A 109 -0.44 18.68 -30.94
C ASP A 109 0.11 17.25 -30.82
N LYS A 110 1.40 17.12 -30.48
CA LYS A 110 2.02 15.81 -30.23
C LYS A 110 1.47 15.16 -28.96
N LEU A 111 1.20 15.97 -27.93
CA LEU A 111 0.61 15.50 -26.69
C LEU A 111 -0.79 14.92 -26.95
N ALA A 112 -1.60 15.62 -27.72
CA ALA A 112 -2.94 15.15 -28.08
C ALA A 112 -2.87 13.84 -28.88
N SER A 113 -1.91 13.69 -29.80
CA SER A 113 -1.70 12.46 -30.58
C SER A 113 -1.30 11.30 -29.66
N MET A 114 -0.43 11.54 -28.68
CA MET A 114 -0.02 10.50 -27.72
C MET A 114 -1.18 10.05 -26.86
N MET A 115 -2.03 10.96 -26.38
CA MET A 115 -3.22 10.62 -25.59
C MET A 115 -4.23 9.83 -26.43
N SER A 116 -4.44 10.22 -27.69
CA SER A 116 -5.32 9.50 -28.60
C SER A 116 -4.85 8.07 -28.87
N MET A 117 -3.56 7.87 -29.03
CA MET A 117 -2.98 6.53 -29.20
C MET A 117 -3.16 5.68 -27.96
N ALA A 118 -2.99 6.25 -26.76
CA ALA A 118 -3.20 5.55 -25.49
C ALA A 118 -4.66 5.11 -25.32
N GLU A 119 -5.62 5.94 -25.70
CA GLU A 119 -7.04 5.60 -25.69
C GLU A 119 -7.37 4.46 -26.66
N ASN A 120 -6.82 4.50 -27.86
CA ASN A 120 -7.03 3.45 -28.86
C ASN A 120 -6.49 2.10 -28.39
N VAL A 121 -5.36 2.07 -27.69
CA VAL A 121 -4.81 0.85 -27.12
C VAL A 121 -5.70 0.28 -26.01
N LYS A 122 -6.37 1.13 -25.24
CA LYS A 122 -7.30 0.69 -24.19
C LYS A 122 -8.61 0.13 -24.74
N ASN A 123 -9.02 0.55 -25.91
CA ASN A 123 -10.29 0.14 -26.52
C ASN A 123 -10.16 -1.14 -27.36
N ASP A 124 -8.96 -1.58 -27.61
CA ASP A 124 -8.68 -2.85 -28.29
C ASP A 124 -8.60 -4.01 -27.29
#